data_f0784e43696391e97d33e1f04ee5a09a
#
_entry.id   f0784e43696391e97d33e1f04ee5a09a
#
_cell.length_a   1.000
_cell.length_b   1.000
_cell.length_c   1.000
_cell.angle_alpha   90.00
_cell.angle_beta   90.00
_cell.angle_gamma   90.00
#
_symmetry.space_group_name_H-M   'P 1'
#
loop_
_entity.id
_entity.type
_entity.pdbx_description
1 polymer ?
#
loop_
_entity_poly.entity_id
_entity_poly.type
_entity_poly.pdbx_seq_one_letter_code
_entity_poly.pdbx_strand_id
1 'polypeptide(L)'
;MRIKVRTLIAVGSCLWVSAGAYAQTQIKFWINSGLGAHEKAAYQKAAEAFSKKDPNVKVSVEVVPGTETDAAKLMTAVRSGVGPDVAVLDRFTIAQRAATGLLTDLTPFIKKEGIDVSQEYSEGPWQEVLYQNKPYALPTNTDARVLFYNKKILREAGIDLSEFDPARGPIAPDRFKEIAFKLNQTDASGAYTRIGFVPWLEQGWGYTWGYAFGGSFFDFKNCKITATDPGVVKGYQFLYDWAKALDPQKARTFVDTYWQWPSVGTLPDSQMPFFTGKVAFVITGNWVFATMKDAAPDLEYGVTYIPAPDGLKTSWSGGWSVVIPQGVKNQDVAYRFLRFVAGEQGQTFLAQEAASLPTLKSLLQHKELFGPEYQFFLTLLPVSKSRPPLPVGALYWDKLKEAEEAVIANSQTPEAALKMVVDEVQPQMDQFCK
;
A
#
# COMPACT_ATOMS: atom_id res chain seq x y z
N MET A 1 -32.47 93.13 -11.45
CA MET A 1 -33.19 91.89 -11.63
C MET A 1 -32.19 90.72 -11.35
N ARG A 2 -32.27 90.14 -10.13
CA ARG A 2 -31.33 89.14 -9.64
C ARG A 2 -32.02 87.75 -9.73
N ILE A 3 -31.56 86.90 -10.58
CA ILE A 3 -32.03 85.49 -10.74
C ILE A 3 -31.28 84.65 -9.73
N LYS A 4 -32.00 84.00 -8.80
CA LYS A 4 -31.46 83.02 -7.85
C LYS A 4 -31.54 81.62 -8.51
N VAL A 5 -30.39 81.03 -8.79
CA VAL A 5 -30.28 79.61 -9.17
C VAL A 5 -30.29 78.76 -7.91
N ARG A 6 -31.28 77.85 -7.77
CA ARG A 6 -31.32 76.83 -6.72
C ARG A 6 -30.69 75.56 -7.23
N THR A 7 -29.58 75.21 -6.65
CA THR A 7 -28.93 73.93 -6.91
C THR A 7 -29.60 72.84 -6.05
N LEU A 8 -30.21 71.85 -6.70
CA LEU A 8 -30.69 70.62 -6.04
C LEU A 8 -29.51 69.66 -5.91
N ILE A 9 -29.11 69.32 -4.71
CA ILE A 9 -28.18 68.25 -4.42
C ILE A 9 -28.99 66.98 -4.25
N ALA A 10 -28.88 66.02 -5.21
CA ALA A 10 -29.42 64.68 -5.09
C ALA A 10 -28.42 63.83 -4.30
N VAL A 11 -28.77 63.48 -3.08
CA VAL A 11 -27.99 62.50 -2.26
C VAL A 11 -28.36 61.07 -2.74
N GLY A 12 -27.53 60.49 -3.59
CA GLY A 12 -27.65 59.11 -3.99
C GLY A 12 -27.10 58.20 -2.88
N SER A 13 -27.96 57.50 -2.14
CA SER A 13 -27.58 56.46 -1.19
C SER A 13 -27.10 55.22 -1.92
N CYS A 14 -25.78 55.05 -2.11
CA CYS A 14 -25.22 53.79 -2.52
C CYS A 14 -25.32 52.78 -1.39
N LEU A 15 -26.28 51.87 -1.48
CA LEU A 15 -26.30 50.66 -0.68
C LEU A 15 -25.14 49.77 -1.10
N TRP A 16 -24.05 49.78 -0.33
CA TRP A 16 -22.99 48.79 -0.42
C TRP A 16 -23.52 47.49 0.16
N VAL A 17 -23.97 46.58 -0.69
CA VAL A 17 -24.16 45.17 -0.33
C VAL A 17 -22.76 44.60 -0.14
N SER A 18 -22.26 44.61 1.07
CA SER A 18 -21.07 43.86 1.44
C SER A 18 -21.42 42.39 1.32
N ALA A 19 -21.10 41.78 0.17
CA ALA A 19 -20.99 40.33 0.05
C ALA A 19 -19.90 39.92 1.06
N GLY A 20 -20.31 39.47 2.23
CA GLY A 20 -19.39 38.88 3.19
C GLY A 20 -18.70 37.71 2.52
N ALA A 21 -17.47 37.90 2.14
CA ALA A 21 -16.60 36.79 1.75
C ALA A 21 -16.45 35.93 3.00
N TYR A 22 -17.25 34.87 3.12
CA TYR A 22 -17.01 33.85 4.13
C TYR A 22 -15.64 33.30 3.86
N ALA A 23 -14.73 33.42 4.84
CA ALA A 23 -13.39 32.87 4.72
C ALA A 23 -13.51 31.35 4.50
N GLN A 24 -12.98 30.87 3.38
CA GLN A 24 -12.95 29.47 3.03
C GLN A 24 -12.28 28.66 4.15
N THR A 25 -12.91 27.57 4.59
CA THR A 25 -12.28 26.62 5.51
C THR A 25 -11.13 25.95 4.79
N GLN A 26 -9.93 26.05 5.36
CA GLN A 26 -8.74 25.37 4.80
C GLN A 26 -8.62 23.99 5.42
N ILE A 27 -8.38 22.98 4.60
CA ILE A 27 -8.06 21.60 4.99
C ILE A 27 -6.67 21.27 4.46
N LYS A 28 -5.76 20.91 5.36
CA LYS A 28 -4.45 20.36 5.01
C LYS A 28 -4.57 18.84 4.85
N PHE A 29 -4.23 18.34 3.69
CA PHE A 29 -4.25 16.92 3.39
C PHE A 29 -2.83 16.42 3.13
N TRP A 30 -2.31 15.58 4.04
CA TRP A 30 -0.99 14.98 3.88
C TRP A 30 -1.06 13.64 3.19
N ILE A 31 -0.20 13.47 2.16
CA ILE A 31 0.02 12.20 1.48
C ILE A 31 1.49 11.82 1.61
N ASN A 32 1.77 10.51 1.73
CA ASN A 32 3.12 9.99 1.93
C ASN A 32 3.93 10.05 0.62
N SER A 33 5.23 10.38 0.70
CA SER A 33 6.13 10.39 -0.46
C SER A 33 6.37 8.99 -1.05
N GLY A 34 6.17 7.92 -0.25
CA GLY A 34 6.26 6.53 -0.69
C GLY A 34 5.12 6.07 -1.62
N LEU A 35 4.01 6.82 -1.70
CA LEU A 35 2.98 6.57 -2.71
C LEU A 35 3.54 6.73 -4.13
N GLY A 36 3.07 5.92 -5.07
CA GLY A 36 3.39 6.07 -6.48
C GLY A 36 2.91 7.40 -7.07
N ALA A 37 3.45 7.80 -8.21
CA ALA A 37 3.06 9.05 -8.88
C ALA A 37 1.57 9.08 -9.23
N HIS A 38 1.03 7.97 -9.70
CA HIS A 38 -0.37 7.80 -10.06
C HIS A 38 -1.31 7.89 -8.84
N GLU A 39 -0.92 7.31 -7.70
CA GLU A 39 -1.69 7.42 -6.46
C GLU A 39 -1.72 8.86 -5.93
N LYS A 40 -0.57 9.56 -5.98
CA LYS A 40 -0.50 10.98 -5.62
C LYS A 40 -1.43 11.83 -6.49
N ALA A 41 -1.45 11.58 -7.81
CA ALA A 41 -2.34 12.25 -8.75
C ALA A 41 -3.81 11.96 -8.45
N ALA A 42 -4.17 10.73 -8.10
CA ALA A 42 -5.53 10.36 -7.71
C ALA A 42 -6.01 11.11 -6.46
N TYR A 43 -5.18 11.19 -5.42
CA TYR A 43 -5.51 11.95 -4.21
C TYR A 43 -5.60 13.45 -4.47
N GLN A 44 -4.75 13.99 -5.35
CA GLN A 44 -4.84 15.39 -5.78
C GLN A 44 -6.17 15.67 -6.49
N LYS A 45 -6.59 14.80 -7.42
CA LYS A 45 -7.90 14.90 -8.09
C LYS A 45 -9.06 14.83 -7.11
N ALA A 46 -8.98 13.95 -6.11
CA ALA A 46 -10.00 13.86 -5.06
C ALA A 46 -10.11 15.15 -4.26
N ALA A 47 -8.99 15.77 -3.89
CA ALA A 47 -8.96 17.05 -3.18
C ALA A 47 -9.58 18.20 -4.00
N GLU A 48 -9.25 18.28 -5.29
CA GLU A 48 -9.80 19.27 -6.22
C GLU A 48 -11.30 19.05 -6.44
N ALA A 49 -11.74 17.81 -6.63
CA ALA A 49 -13.14 17.47 -6.83
C ALA A 49 -13.98 17.82 -5.59
N PHE A 50 -13.47 17.55 -4.37
CA PHE A 50 -14.13 17.94 -3.14
C PHE A 50 -14.26 19.46 -3.02
N SER A 51 -13.19 20.21 -3.29
CA SER A 51 -13.20 21.69 -3.23
C SER A 51 -14.15 22.31 -4.27
N LYS A 52 -14.35 21.65 -5.42
CA LYS A 52 -15.37 22.06 -6.39
C LYS A 52 -16.79 21.76 -5.92
N LYS A 53 -16.99 20.63 -5.22
CA LYS A 53 -18.30 20.22 -4.68
C LYS A 53 -18.72 21.06 -3.46
N ASP A 54 -17.78 21.49 -2.63
CA ASP A 54 -17.99 22.37 -1.49
C ASP A 54 -17.10 23.62 -1.62
N PRO A 55 -17.56 24.68 -2.31
CA PRO A 55 -16.77 25.90 -2.55
C PRO A 55 -16.37 26.66 -1.28
N ASN A 56 -16.99 26.35 -0.13
CA ASN A 56 -16.62 26.92 1.16
C ASN A 56 -15.39 26.23 1.78
N VAL A 57 -14.89 25.14 1.17
CA VAL A 57 -13.73 24.37 1.64
C VAL A 57 -12.65 24.35 0.57
N LYS A 58 -11.43 24.67 0.96
CA LYS A 58 -10.25 24.52 0.12
C LYS A 58 -9.36 23.44 0.72
N VAL A 59 -9.06 22.40 -0.05
CA VAL A 59 -8.12 21.36 0.34
C VAL A 59 -6.76 21.66 -0.30
N SER A 60 -5.71 21.71 0.54
CA SER A 60 -4.30 21.77 0.09
C SER A 60 -3.63 20.43 0.32
N VAL A 61 -3.11 19.84 -0.74
CA VAL A 61 -2.38 18.57 -0.68
C VAL A 61 -0.90 18.85 -0.47
N GLU A 62 -0.31 18.20 0.52
CA GLU A 62 1.11 18.26 0.84
C GLU A 62 1.73 16.86 0.79
N VAL A 63 2.74 16.67 -0.06
CA VAL A 63 3.52 15.42 -0.09
C VAL A 63 4.57 15.49 1.00
N VAL A 64 4.49 14.59 1.97
CA VAL A 64 5.40 14.57 3.11
C VAL A 64 6.39 13.41 3.03
N PRO A 65 7.69 13.64 3.28
CA PRO A 65 8.67 12.57 3.39
C PRO A 65 8.34 11.62 4.52
N GLY A 66 8.63 10.34 4.32
CA GLY A 66 8.45 9.28 5.30
C GLY A 66 8.28 7.91 4.65
N THR A 67 8.52 6.87 5.42
CA THR A 67 8.18 5.47 5.06
C THR A 67 6.80 5.11 5.62
N GLU A 68 6.30 3.94 5.26
CA GLU A 68 5.01 3.42 5.77
C GLU A 68 5.00 3.29 7.30
N THR A 69 6.14 2.93 7.90
CA THR A 69 6.29 2.74 9.33
C THR A 69 6.63 4.03 10.10
N ASP A 70 7.19 5.05 9.43
CA ASP A 70 7.61 6.28 10.07
C ASP A 70 6.42 7.14 10.56
N ALA A 71 6.33 7.29 11.88
CA ALA A 71 5.35 8.14 12.53
C ALA A 71 5.91 9.49 12.98
N ALA A 72 7.22 9.66 12.98
CA ALA A 72 7.87 10.76 13.72
C ALA A 72 7.38 12.13 13.25
N LYS A 73 7.27 12.33 11.94
CA LYS A 73 6.82 13.61 11.38
C LYS A 73 5.36 13.92 11.74
N LEU A 74 4.46 12.94 11.55
CA LEU A 74 3.05 13.11 11.90
C LEU A 74 2.90 13.34 13.42
N MET A 75 3.58 12.54 14.23
CA MET A 75 3.54 12.65 15.68
C MET A 75 4.03 14.02 16.16
N THR A 76 5.15 14.51 15.62
CA THR A 76 5.70 15.82 15.96
C THR A 76 4.74 16.94 15.57
N ALA A 77 4.19 16.89 14.36
CA ALA A 77 3.26 17.89 13.86
C ALA A 77 1.94 17.91 14.66
N VAL A 78 1.40 16.75 15.01
CA VAL A 78 0.19 16.63 15.84
C VAL A 78 0.44 17.20 17.24
N ARG A 79 1.53 16.82 17.89
CA ARG A 79 1.88 17.31 19.24
C ARG A 79 2.14 18.81 19.28
N SER A 80 2.65 19.40 18.23
CA SER A 80 2.89 20.84 18.12
C SER A 80 1.68 21.64 17.60
N GLY A 81 0.57 20.98 17.27
CA GLY A 81 -0.66 21.61 16.79
C GLY A 81 -0.60 22.20 15.39
N VAL A 82 0.39 21.77 14.57
CA VAL A 82 0.57 22.19 13.17
C VAL A 82 0.36 21.05 12.17
N GLY A 83 -0.16 19.92 12.63
CA GLY A 83 -0.43 18.75 11.82
C GLY A 83 -1.47 18.98 10.71
N PRO A 84 -1.67 17.95 9.86
CA PRO A 84 -2.71 17.98 8.84
C PRO A 84 -4.10 17.81 9.46
N ASP A 85 -5.13 18.19 8.71
CA ASP A 85 -6.53 17.88 9.07
C ASP A 85 -6.92 16.47 8.66
N VAL A 86 -6.36 15.98 7.53
CA VAL A 86 -6.52 14.60 7.05
C VAL A 86 -5.17 14.11 6.56
N ALA A 87 -4.89 12.82 6.76
CA ALA A 87 -3.65 12.19 6.26
C ALA A 87 -3.93 10.82 5.66
N VAL A 88 -3.10 10.41 4.68
CA VAL A 88 -3.05 9.05 4.15
C VAL A 88 -2.02 8.24 4.92
N LEU A 89 -2.43 7.09 5.45
CA LEU A 89 -1.58 6.15 6.18
C LEU A 89 -1.78 4.73 5.65
N ASP A 90 -0.73 3.91 5.69
CA ASP A 90 -0.85 2.47 5.43
C ASP A 90 -1.71 1.83 6.53
N ARG A 91 -2.69 0.99 6.11
CA ARG A 91 -3.71 0.43 7.01
C ARG A 91 -3.15 -0.34 8.18
N PHE A 92 -2.09 -1.16 7.97
CA PHE A 92 -1.55 -1.98 9.06
C PHE A 92 -0.97 -1.16 10.23
N THR A 93 -0.71 0.13 10.01
CA THR A 93 -0.18 1.03 11.04
C THR A 93 -1.26 1.70 11.89
N ILE A 94 -2.53 1.59 11.49
CA ILE A 94 -3.63 2.32 12.14
C ILE A 94 -3.78 1.94 13.60
N ALA A 95 -3.77 0.64 13.92
CA ALA A 95 -3.89 0.18 15.32
C ALA A 95 -2.79 0.77 16.22
N GLN A 96 -1.54 0.82 15.73
CA GLN A 96 -0.43 1.43 16.46
C GLN A 96 -0.58 2.94 16.65
N ARG A 97 -1.00 3.65 15.61
CA ARG A 97 -1.23 5.09 15.66
C ARG A 97 -2.39 5.44 16.59
N ALA A 98 -3.46 4.64 16.57
CA ALA A 98 -4.59 4.79 17.47
C ALA A 98 -4.19 4.51 18.93
N ALA A 99 -3.43 3.43 19.19
CA ALA A 99 -2.94 3.08 20.52
C ALA A 99 -2.06 4.16 21.14
N THR A 100 -1.32 4.91 20.33
CA THR A 100 -0.49 6.05 20.79
C THR A 100 -1.24 7.37 20.91
N GLY A 101 -2.57 7.37 20.66
CA GLY A 101 -3.41 8.57 20.76
C GLY A 101 -3.19 9.60 19.65
N LEU A 102 -2.61 9.20 18.51
CA LEU A 102 -2.36 10.10 17.38
C LEU A 102 -3.57 10.33 16.48
N LEU A 103 -4.57 9.43 16.53
CA LEU A 103 -5.72 9.43 15.64
C LEU A 103 -7.02 9.70 16.39
N THR A 104 -7.95 10.32 15.71
CA THR A 104 -9.30 10.57 16.20
C THR A 104 -10.17 9.32 16.01
N ASP A 105 -10.91 8.92 17.05
CA ASP A 105 -11.96 7.90 16.96
C ASP A 105 -13.10 8.39 16.05
N LEU A 106 -13.36 7.68 14.96
CA LEU A 106 -14.38 8.05 13.98
C LEU A 106 -15.79 7.61 14.38
N THR A 107 -15.95 6.85 15.45
CA THR A 107 -17.26 6.33 15.92
C THR A 107 -18.33 7.41 16.07
N PRO A 108 -18.05 8.61 16.66
CA PRO A 108 -19.06 9.65 16.81
C PRO A 108 -19.56 10.21 15.47
N PHE A 109 -18.68 10.30 14.47
CA PHE A 109 -19.02 10.81 13.14
C PHE A 109 -19.84 9.78 12.36
N ILE A 110 -19.43 8.52 12.38
CA ILE A 110 -20.15 7.42 11.73
C ILE A 110 -21.55 7.28 12.32
N LYS A 111 -21.72 7.36 13.64
CA LYS A 111 -23.03 7.33 14.27
C LYS A 111 -23.96 8.47 13.82
N LYS A 112 -23.43 9.65 13.51
CA LYS A 112 -24.23 10.77 12.97
C LYS A 112 -24.78 10.49 11.56
N GLU A 113 -24.14 9.62 10.78
CA GLU A 113 -24.64 9.23 9.45
C GLU A 113 -25.90 8.33 9.53
N GLY A 114 -26.13 7.66 10.67
CA GLY A 114 -27.28 6.78 10.86
C GLY A 114 -27.26 5.50 10.04
N ILE A 115 -26.10 5.14 9.47
CA ILE A 115 -25.86 3.93 8.68
C ILE A 115 -24.70 3.12 9.28
N ASP A 116 -24.66 1.84 8.98
CA ASP A 116 -23.51 0.99 9.31
C ASP A 116 -22.45 1.08 8.21
N VAL A 117 -21.55 2.04 8.34
CA VAL A 117 -20.47 2.29 7.38
C VAL A 117 -19.58 1.05 7.16
N SER A 118 -19.50 0.13 8.14
CA SER A 118 -18.73 -1.10 8.01
C SER A 118 -19.22 -1.99 6.86
N GLN A 119 -20.53 -1.94 6.58
CA GLN A 119 -21.14 -2.76 5.53
C GLN A 119 -20.77 -2.30 4.12
N GLU A 120 -20.31 -1.07 3.96
CA GLU A 120 -19.89 -0.54 2.65
C GLU A 120 -18.56 -1.16 2.20
N TYR A 121 -17.67 -1.47 3.14
CA TYR A 121 -16.30 -1.90 2.86
C TYR A 121 -16.14 -3.44 2.88
N SER A 122 -15.14 -3.92 2.13
CA SER A 122 -14.67 -5.29 2.23
C SER A 122 -14.12 -5.57 3.63
N GLU A 123 -14.33 -6.78 4.13
CA GLU A 123 -14.05 -7.14 5.53
C GLU A 123 -12.57 -6.94 5.90
N GLY A 124 -11.63 -7.48 5.10
CA GLY A 124 -10.19 -7.37 5.40
C GLY A 124 -9.73 -5.92 5.57
N PRO A 125 -9.91 -5.03 4.57
CA PRO A 125 -9.58 -3.62 4.70
C PRO A 125 -10.26 -2.90 5.88
N TRP A 126 -11.51 -3.27 6.20
CA TRP A 126 -12.22 -2.71 7.34
C TRP A 126 -11.61 -3.14 8.68
N GLN A 127 -11.22 -4.41 8.82
CA GLN A 127 -10.60 -4.91 10.05
C GLN A 127 -9.25 -4.24 10.34
N GLU A 128 -8.47 -3.92 9.31
CA GLU A 128 -7.18 -3.25 9.47
C GLU A 128 -7.27 -1.80 9.98
N VAL A 129 -8.43 -1.15 9.87
CA VAL A 129 -8.61 0.25 10.35
C VAL A 129 -9.22 0.34 11.75
N LEU A 130 -9.43 -0.81 12.39
CA LEU A 130 -9.97 -0.89 13.75
C LEU A 130 -8.86 -0.97 14.81
N TYR A 131 -9.11 -0.32 15.93
CA TYR A 131 -8.38 -0.55 17.18
C TYR A 131 -9.39 -0.63 18.32
N GLN A 132 -9.34 -1.72 19.11
CA GLN A 132 -10.32 -2.00 20.17
C GLN A 132 -11.79 -1.89 19.67
N ASN A 133 -12.07 -2.47 18.51
CA ASN A 133 -13.36 -2.44 17.83
C ASN A 133 -13.90 -1.03 17.46
N LYS A 134 -13.04 -0.02 17.42
CA LYS A 134 -13.38 1.34 17.01
C LYS A 134 -12.65 1.70 15.72
N PRO A 135 -13.31 2.32 14.73
CA PRO A 135 -12.66 2.78 13.51
C PRO A 135 -11.87 4.07 13.75
N TYR A 136 -10.61 4.08 13.34
CA TYR A 136 -9.72 5.25 13.37
C TYR A 136 -9.32 5.74 11.98
N ALA A 137 -9.73 5.01 10.94
CA ALA A 137 -9.53 5.38 9.56
C ALA A 137 -10.70 4.88 8.70
N LEU A 138 -10.77 5.35 7.44
CA LEU A 138 -11.56 4.71 6.39
C LEU A 138 -10.63 4.22 5.30
N PRO A 139 -10.77 2.96 4.82
CA PRO A 139 -9.90 2.41 3.80
C PRO A 139 -10.19 3.04 2.43
N THR A 140 -9.14 3.33 1.64
CA THR A 140 -9.28 3.98 0.34
C THR A 140 -9.04 3.05 -0.83
N ASN A 141 -8.15 2.09 -0.69
CA ASN A 141 -7.87 1.08 -1.69
C ASN A 141 -7.42 -0.22 -1.05
N THR A 142 -7.40 -1.26 -1.86
CA THR A 142 -6.77 -2.54 -1.53
C THR A 142 -5.98 -3.04 -2.73
N ASP A 143 -5.33 -4.16 -2.58
CA ASP A 143 -4.51 -4.79 -3.59
C ASP A 143 -4.43 -6.30 -3.37
N ALA A 144 -3.81 -7.00 -4.33
CA ALA A 144 -3.35 -8.36 -4.17
C ALA A 144 -1.97 -8.49 -4.84
N ARG A 145 -1.14 -9.39 -4.35
CA ARG A 145 0.18 -9.69 -4.91
C ARG A 145 0.11 -10.97 -5.72
N VAL A 146 0.79 -10.95 -6.86
CA VAL A 146 0.87 -12.06 -7.80
C VAL A 146 2.29 -12.18 -8.35
N LEU A 147 2.59 -13.30 -8.96
CA LEU A 147 3.79 -13.47 -9.77
C LEU A 147 3.53 -12.93 -11.17
N PHE A 148 4.28 -11.91 -11.58
CA PHE A 148 4.39 -11.48 -12.97
C PHE A 148 5.53 -12.23 -13.66
N TYR A 149 5.36 -12.56 -14.94
CA TYR A 149 6.39 -13.19 -15.74
C TYR A 149 6.50 -12.56 -17.12
N ASN A 150 7.74 -12.45 -17.63
CA ASN A 150 8.05 -11.91 -18.95
C ASN A 150 7.90 -13.02 -20.00
N LYS A 151 6.83 -12.97 -20.79
CA LYS A 151 6.51 -14.00 -21.80
C LYS A 151 7.60 -14.15 -22.86
N LYS A 152 8.24 -13.04 -23.27
CA LYS A 152 9.29 -13.06 -24.28
C LYS A 152 10.50 -13.84 -23.78
N ILE A 153 10.99 -13.55 -22.57
CA ILE A 153 12.14 -14.24 -21.97
C ILE A 153 11.85 -15.74 -21.81
N LEU A 154 10.66 -16.10 -21.35
CA LEU A 154 10.30 -17.50 -21.17
C LEU A 154 10.26 -18.26 -22.50
N ARG A 155 9.63 -17.67 -23.54
CA ARG A 155 9.59 -18.28 -24.89
C ARG A 155 10.98 -18.47 -25.49
N GLU A 156 11.84 -17.44 -25.39
CA GLU A 156 13.22 -17.50 -25.89
C GLU A 156 14.04 -18.62 -25.20
N ALA A 157 13.73 -18.92 -23.94
CA ALA A 157 14.35 -20.01 -23.18
C ALA A 157 13.67 -21.39 -23.39
N GLY A 158 12.63 -21.47 -24.23
CA GLY A 158 11.88 -22.70 -24.46
C GLY A 158 11.09 -23.19 -23.25
N ILE A 159 10.61 -22.24 -22.40
CA ILE A 159 9.74 -22.55 -21.27
C ILE A 159 8.29 -22.57 -21.75
N ASP A 160 7.54 -23.63 -21.39
CA ASP A 160 6.12 -23.72 -21.68
C ASP A 160 5.32 -22.74 -20.81
N LEU A 161 4.72 -21.74 -21.44
CA LEU A 161 3.91 -20.74 -20.76
C LEU A 161 2.67 -21.33 -20.08
N SER A 162 2.21 -22.51 -20.49
CA SER A 162 1.06 -23.17 -19.86
C SER A 162 1.34 -23.58 -18.40
N GLU A 163 2.62 -23.70 -18.00
CA GLU A 163 2.98 -23.94 -16.59
C GLU A 163 2.56 -22.77 -15.67
N PHE A 164 2.38 -21.59 -16.24
CA PHE A 164 1.98 -20.36 -15.54
C PHE A 164 0.50 -20.00 -15.76
N ASP A 165 -0.30 -20.88 -16.35
CA ASP A 165 -1.74 -20.67 -16.49
C ASP A 165 -2.40 -20.70 -15.10
N PRO A 166 -3.08 -19.63 -14.68
CA PRO A 166 -3.79 -19.59 -13.40
C PRO A 166 -4.82 -20.71 -13.21
N ALA A 167 -5.36 -21.26 -14.30
CA ALA A 167 -6.30 -22.38 -14.24
C ALA A 167 -5.67 -23.65 -13.63
N ARG A 168 -4.35 -23.79 -13.72
CA ARG A 168 -3.59 -24.93 -13.14
C ARG A 168 -3.29 -24.74 -11.65
N GLY A 169 -3.53 -23.54 -11.10
CA GLY A 169 -3.13 -23.18 -9.74
C GLY A 169 -1.68 -22.72 -9.64
N PRO A 170 -1.16 -22.53 -8.41
CA PRO A 170 0.22 -22.09 -8.19
C PRO A 170 1.22 -23.17 -8.60
N ILE A 171 2.33 -22.73 -9.22
CA ILE A 171 3.45 -23.61 -9.51
C ILE A 171 4.16 -24.01 -8.20
N ALA A 172 4.60 -25.27 -8.12
CA ALA A 172 5.36 -25.76 -6.97
C ALA A 172 6.71 -25.01 -6.83
N PRO A 173 7.16 -24.67 -5.61
CA PRO A 173 8.36 -23.86 -5.39
C PRO A 173 9.63 -24.45 -6.02
N ASP A 174 9.82 -25.78 -5.96
CA ASP A 174 10.99 -26.45 -6.55
C ASP A 174 10.98 -26.35 -8.09
N ARG A 175 9.81 -26.60 -8.72
CA ARG A 175 9.68 -26.46 -10.17
C ARG A 175 9.89 -25.02 -10.61
N PHE A 176 9.35 -24.06 -9.86
CA PHE A 176 9.59 -22.66 -10.12
C PHE A 176 11.07 -22.29 -10.02
N LYS A 177 11.78 -22.82 -9.01
CA LYS A 177 13.21 -22.61 -8.82
C LYS A 177 14.01 -23.13 -10.02
N GLU A 178 13.72 -24.35 -10.51
CA GLU A 178 14.37 -24.89 -11.72
C GLU A 178 14.22 -23.95 -12.91
N ILE A 179 13.00 -23.48 -13.18
CA ILE A 179 12.72 -22.56 -14.29
C ILE A 179 13.46 -21.22 -14.09
N ALA A 180 13.36 -20.63 -12.92
CA ALA A 180 13.97 -19.34 -12.63
C ALA A 180 15.52 -19.40 -12.78
N PHE A 181 16.15 -20.45 -12.27
CA PHE A 181 17.60 -20.61 -12.38
C PHE A 181 18.08 -20.86 -13.81
N LYS A 182 17.30 -21.55 -14.65
CA LYS A 182 17.59 -21.73 -16.08
C LYS A 182 17.67 -20.39 -16.83
N LEU A 183 17.01 -19.35 -16.33
CA LEU A 183 16.95 -18.02 -16.93
C LEU A 183 18.09 -17.09 -16.48
N ASN A 184 18.93 -17.52 -15.54
CA ASN A 184 20.08 -16.74 -15.09
C ASN A 184 21.11 -16.62 -16.21
N GLN A 185 21.72 -15.44 -16.31
CA GLN A 185 22.80 -15.13 -17.25
C GLN A 185 23.93 -14.43 -16.52
N THR A 186 25.16 -14.76 -16.89
CA THR A 186 26.36 -14.11 -16.36
C THR A 186 27.23 -13.58 -17.51
N ASP A 187 28.03 -12.59 -17.22
CA ASP A 187 29.11 -12.15 -18.11
C ASP A 187 30.36 -13.02 -17.98
N ALA A 188 31.41 -12.64 -18.71
CA ALA A 188 32.69 -13.34 -18.71
C ALA A 188 33.39 -13.35 -17.32
N SER A 189 33.06 -12.42 -16.44
CA SER A 189 33.60 -12.36 -15.07
C SER A 189 32.81 -13.25 -14.09
N GLY A 190 31.67 -13.82 -14.53
CA GLY A 190 30.74 -14.59 -13.71
C GLY A 190 29.79 -13.71 -12.87
N ALA A 191 29.71 -12.41 -13.15
CA ALA A 191 28.71 -11.52 -12.56
C ALA A 191 27.36 -11.68 -13.27
N TYR A 192 26.27 -11.63 -12.52
CA TYR A 192 24.93 -11.74 -13.11
C TYR A 192 24.60 -10.52 -13.98
N THR A 193 24.16 -10.77 -15.20
CA THR A 193 23.58 -9.79 -16.13
C THR A 193 22.05 -9.91 -16.19
N ARG A 194 21.52 -11.10 -15.84
CA ARG A 194 20.11 -11.40 -15.59
C ARG A 194 20.01 -12.41 -14.47
N ILE A 195 19.06 -12.21 -13.56
CA ILE A 195 18.62 -13.25 -12.63
C ILE A 195 17.15 -13.54 -12.94
N GLY A 196 16.79 -14.82 -13.13
CA GLY A 196 15.40 -15.19 -13.47
C GLY A 196 14.41 -14.66 -12.44
N PHE A 197 14.73 -14.84 -11.15
CA PHE A 197 13.90 -14.35 -10.04
C PHE A 197 14.73 -14.07 -8.79
N VAL A 198 14.46 -12.98 -8.13
CA VAL A 198 15.02 -12.61 -6.81
C VAL A 198 13.89 -12.52 -5.81
N PRO A 199 13.71 -13.52 -4.93
CA PRO A 199 12.50 -13.67 -4.10
C PRO A 199 12.22 -12.53 -3.13
N TRP A 200 13.21 -11.77 -2.72
CA TRP A 200 13.12 -10.67 -1.73
C TRP A 200 13.00 -9.29 -2.35
N LEU A 201 12.80 -9.22 -3.66
CA LEU A 201 12.59 -7.93 -4.35
C LEU A 201 11.10 -7.58 -4.48
N GLU A 202 10.82 -6.30 -4.59
CA GLU A 202 9.49 -5.70 -4.70
C GLU A 202 8.58 -6.15 -3.54
N GLN A 203 7.60 -6.99 -3.83
CA GLN A 203 6.66 -7.50 -2.84
C GLN A 203 6.99 -8.91 -2.36
N GLY A 204 8.23 -9.33 -2.55
CA GLY A 204 8.76 -10.61 -2.05
C GLY A 204 9.13 -10.61 -0.57
N TRP A 205 8.49 -9.79 0.24
CA TRP A 205 8.71 -9.69 1.69
C TRP A 205 8.48 -11.00 2.44
N GLY A 206 9.02 -11.11 3.64
CA GLY A 206 8.80 -12.26 4.52
C GLY A 206 7.33 -12.63 4.73
N TYR A 207 6.41 -11.65 4.73
CA TYR A 207 4.96 -11.91 4.74
C TYR A 207 4.50 -12.70 3.51
N THR A 208 4.98 -12.37 2.32
CA THR A 208 4.64 -13.07 1.09
C THR A 208 4.95 -14.56 1.20
N TRP A 209 6.17 -14.86 1.62
CA TRP A 209 6.62 -16.26 1.70
C TRP A 209 6.04 -16.97 2.91
N GLY A 210 5.91 -16.29 4.06
CA GLY A 210 5.22 -16.87 5.20
C GLY A 210 3.80 -17.30 4.86
N TYR A 211 3.02 -16.46 4.18
CA TYR A 211 1.67 -16.81 3.74
C TYR A 211 1.66 -17.85 2.61
N ALA A 212 2.60 -17.79 1.66
CA ALA A 212 2.71 -18.76 0.57
C ALA A 212 2.98 -20.18 1.08
N PHE A 213 3.66 -20.32 2.20
CA PHE A 213 3.89 -21.60 2.88
C PHE A 213 2.87 -21.90 3.99
N GLY A 214 1.74 -21.18 4.02
CA GLY A 214 0.60 -21.46 4.91
C GLY A 214 0.76 -20.97 6.35
N GLY A 215 1.75 -20.11 6.62
CA GLY A 215 2.02 -19.58 7.95
C GLY A 215 1.04 -18.51 8.42
N SER A 216 1.12 -18.22 9.70
CA SER A 216 0.40 -17.14 10.39
C SER A 216 1.36 -16.30 11.21
N PHE A 217 1.20 -14.97 11.16
CA PHE A 217 2.09 -14.04 11.86
C PHE A 217 1.57 -13.58 13.23
N PHE A 218 0.32 -13.90 13.57
CA PHE A 218 -0.25 -13.55 14.85
C PHE A 218 -1.40 -14.46 15.24
N ASP A 219 -1.42 -14.91 16.49
CA ASP A 219 -2.54 -15.63 17.12
C ASP A 219 -3.39 -14.64 17.92
N PHE A 220 -4.51 -14.21 17.30
CA PHE A 220 -5.46 -13.28 17.92
C PHE A 220 -6.13 -13.84 19.18
N LYS A 221 -6.29 -15.15 19.28
CA LYS A 221 -6.95 -15.79 20.44
C LYS A 221 -6.06 -15.74 21.69
N ASN A 222 -4.76 -15.97 21.50
CA ASN A 222 -3.80 -16.05 22.60
C ASN A 222 -2.92 -14.81 22.70
N CYS A 223 -3.15 -13.80 21.83
CA CYS A 223 -2.37 -12.55 21.76
C CYS A 223 -0.87 -12.82 21.59
N LYS A 224 -0.51 -13.69 20.63
CA LYS A 224 0.88 -14.14 20.46
C LYS A 224 1.43 -13.78 19.07
N ILE A 225 2.64 -13.25 19.07
CA ILE A 225 3.49 -13.11 17.87
C ILE A 225 3.89 -14.52 17.43
N THR A 226 3.53 -14.90 16.21
CA THR A 226 3.78 -16.24 15.67
C THR A 226 4.81 -16.23 14.53
N ALA A 227 5.84 -15.37 14.61
CA ALA A 227 6.90 -15.34 13.60
C ALA A 227 7.61 -16.71 13.46
N THR A 228 7.59 -17.55 14.48
CA THR A 228 8.13 -18.92 14.46
C THR A 228 7.10 -19.98 14.07
N ASP A 229 5.93 -19.60 13.54
CA ASP A 229 4.98 -20.54 12.94
C ASP A 229 5.68 -21.40 11.86
N PRO A 230 5.41 -22.71 11.79
CA PRO A 230 6.10 -23.61 10.84
C PRO A 230 6.02 -23.17 9.38
N GLY A 231 4.90 -22.56 8.94
CA GLY A 231 4.76 -22.01 7.60
C GLY A 231 5.62 -20.78 7.38
N VAL A 232 5.70 -19.89 8.39
CA VAL A 232 6.59 -18.70 8.32
C VAL A 232 8.05 -19.15 8.26
N VAL A 233 8.47 -20.09 9.11
CA VAL A 233 9.84 -20.64 9.09
C VAL A 233 10.16 -21.25 7.71
N LYS A 234 9.23 -22.04 7.12
CA LYS A 234 9.41 -22.60 5.76
C LYS A 234 9.55 -21.51 4.70
N GLY A 235 8.78 -20.41 4.79
CA GLY A 235 8.89 -19.27 3.90
C GLY A 235 10.27 -18.59 3.96
N TYR A 236 10.80 -18.41 5.17
CA TYR A 236 12.15 -17.87 5.38
C TYR A 236 13.25 -18.88 4.98
N GLN A 237 13.02 -20.20 5.16
CA GLN A 237 13.91 -21.25 4.65
C GLN A 237 14.00 -21.21 3.14
N PHE A 238 12.88 -20.99 2.45
CA PHE A 238 12.87 -20.80 1.00
C PHE A 238 13.77 -19.62 0.58
N LEU A 239 13.68 -18.48 1.27
CA LEU A 239 14.55 -17.31 1.03
C LEU A 239 16.03 -17.64 1.28
N TYR A 240 16.34 -18.31 2.39
CA TYR A 240 17.70 -18.73 2.75
C TYR A 240 18.33 -19.63 1.69
N ASP A 241 17.60 -20.68 1.29
CA ASP A 241 18.08 -21.67 0.30
C ASP A 241 18.17 -21.08 -1.10
N TRP A 242 17.32 -20.12 -1.41
CA TRP A 242 17.39 -19.41 -2.69
C TRP A 242 18.60 -18.46 -2.74
N ALA A 243 18.81 -17.67 -1.70
CA ALA A 243 19.96 -16.77 -1.60
C ALA A 243 21.28 -17.55 -1.66
N LYS A 244 21.38 -18.66 -0.90
CA LYS A 244 22.53 -19.55 -0.93
C LYS A 244 22.83 -20.11 -2.32
N ALA A 245 21.80 -20.49 -3.06
CA ALA A 245 21.95 -21.03 -4.42
C ALA A 245 22.35 -19.97 -5.46
N LEU A 246 21.95 -18.70 -5.26
CA LEU A 246 22.39 -17.57 -6.10
C LEU A 246 23.78 -17.06 -5.77
N ASP A 247 24.41 -17.47 -4.68
CA ASP A 247 25.54 -16.79 -4.04
C ASP A 247 25.12 -15.40 -3.51
N PRO A 248 24.97 -15.23 -2.19
CA PRO A 248 24.42 -14.00 -1.60
C PRO A 248 25.17 -12.73 -2.01
N GLN A 249 26.52 -12.82 -2.15
CA GLN A 249 27.32 -11.67 -2.55
C GLN A 249 27.09 -11.28 -4.01
N LYS A 250 27.01 -12.27 -4.92
CA LYS A 250 26.73 -12.01 -6.34
C LYS A 250 25.31 -11.49 -6.54
N ALA A 251 24.33 -12.06 -5.82
CA ALA A 251 22.94 -11.59 -5.85
C ALA A 251 22.84 -10.16 -5.33
N ARG A 252 23.53 -9.84 -4.25
CA ARG A 252 23.60 -8.47 -3.73
C ARG A 252 24.20 -7.49 -4.73
N THR A 253 25.32 -7.83 -5.34
CA THR A 253 25.95 -6.99 -6.37
C THR A 253 24.99 -6.73 -7.54
N PHE A 254 24.26 -7.76 -7.98
CA PHE A 254 23.23 -7.59 -9.02
C PHE A 254 22.12 -6.63 -8.56
N VAL A 255 21.61 -6.81 -7.35
CA VAL A 255 20.56 -5.95 -6.77
C VAL A 255 21.05 -4.51 -6.66
N ASP A 256 22.25 -4.30 -6.10
CA ASP A 256 22.83 -2.95 -5.93
C ASP A 256 23.09 -2.27 -7.29
N THR A 257 23.32 -3.06 -8.37
CA THR A 257 23.57 -2.54 -9.71
C THR A 257 22.29 -2.18 -10.47
N TYR A 258 21.28 -3.07 -10.41
CA TYR A 258 20.11 -2.97 -11.28
C TYR A 258 18.82 -2.62 -10.54
N TRP A 259 18.81 -2.78 -9.20
CA TRP A 259 17.65 -2.51 -8.37
C TRP A 259 17.97 -1.43 -7.34
N GLN A 260 18.15 -0.21 -7.79
CA GLN A 260 18.17 0.91 -6.87
C GLN A 260 16.73 1.20 -6.49
N TRP A 261 16.35 0.81 -5.28
CA TRP A 261 14.97 0.91 -4.79
C TRP A 261 14.41 2.32 -4.99
N PRO A 262 13.28 2.47 -5.72
CA PRO A 262 12.75 3.79 -6.09
C PRO A 262 12.04 4.51 -4.96
N SER A 263 11.94 3.94 -3.77
CA SER A 263 11.40 4.68 -2.61
C SER A 263 12.13 6.02 -2.39
N VAL A 264 13.20 6.26 -3.14
CA VAL A 264 14.01 7.48 -3.09
C VAL A 264 14.16 8.15 -4.47
N GLY A 265 13.48 7.68 -5.52
CA GLY A 265 13.41 8.36 -6.81
C GLY A 265 14.72 8.41 -7.61
N THR A 266 15.57 7.38 -7.50
CA THR A 266 16.89 7.36 -8.15
C THR A 266 16.88 6.76 -9.56
N LEU A 267 15.95 5.84 -9.87
CA LEU A 267 15.80 5.32 -11.23
C LEU A 267 14.43 5.69 -11.81
N PRO A 268 14.36 6.06 -13.09
CA PRO A 268 13.09 6.16 -13.79
C PRO A 268 12.37 4.79 -13.81
N ASP A 269 11.04 4.81 -13.77
CA ASP A 269 10.21 3.59 -13.82
C ASP A 269 10.55 2.71 -15.03
N SER A 270 10.92 3.32 -16.18
CA SER A 270 11.37 2.63 -17.39
C SER A 270 12.63 1.77 -17.20
N GLN A 271 13.38 1.96 -16.13
CA GLN A 271 14.58 1.18 -15.81
C GLN A 271 14.33 0.07 -14.79
N MET A 272 13.09 -0.15 -14.37
CA MET A 272 12.77 -1.27 -13.49
C MET A 272 13.28 -2.59 -14.08
N PRO A 273 13.95 -3.44 -13.29
CA PRO A 273 14.58 -4.67 -13.77
C PRO A 273 13.65 -5.63 -14.51
N PHE A 274 12.38 -5.69 -14.10
CA PHE A 274 11.38 -6.49 -14.81
C PHE A 274 11.06 -5.91 -16.19
N PHE A 275 10.94 -4.59 -16.32
CA PHE A 275 10.65 -3.92 -17.59
C PHE A 275 11.81 -4.01 -18.58
N THR A 276 13.04 -3.96 -18.07
CA THR A 276 14.27 -4.06 -18.88
C THR A 276 14.74 -5.50 -19.11
N GLY A 277 14.01 -6.50 -18.59
CA GLY A 277 14.35 -7.91 -18.74
C GLY A 277 15.59 -8.35 -17.95
N LYS A 278 15.99 -7.59 -16.93
CA LYS A 278 17.05 -7.98 -15.98
C LYS A 278 16.59 -9.07 -15.02
N VAL A 279 15.27 -9.12 -14.76
CA VAL A 279 14.62 -10.27 -14.12
C VAL A 279 13.49 -10.77 -15.01
N ALA A 280 13.25 -12.09 -15.01
CA ALA A 280 12.17 -12.70 -15.79
C ALA A 280 10.85 -12.76 -15.00
N PHE A 281 10.95 -12.79 -13.69
CA PHE A 281 9.81 -12.85 -12.77
C PHE A 281 9.93 -11.78 -11.69
N VAL A 282 8.78 -11.28 -11.24
CA VAL A 282 8.68 -10.38 -10.08
C VAL A 282 7.36 -10.62 -9.35
N ILE A 283 7.38 -10.55 -8.02
CA ILE A 283 6.14 -10.48 -7.23
C ILE A 283 5.83 -9.00 -6.98
N THR A 284 4.68 -8.56 -7.48
CA THR A 284 4.19 -7.19 -7.25
C THR A 284 2.66 -7.17 -7.27
N GLY A 285 2.04 -6.02 -7.13
CA GLY A 285 0.59 -5.88 -7.08
C GLY A 285 0.00 -5.18 -8.31
N ASN A 286 -1.32 -5.04 -8.29
CA ASN A 286 -2.09 -4.46 -9.39
C ASN A 286 -1.71 -3.01 -9.74
N TRP A 287 -1.17 -2.24 -8.81
CA TRP A 287 -0.71 -0.85 -9.07
C TRP A 287 0.35 -0.74 -10.15
N VAL A 288 1.14 -1.80 -10.39
CA VAL A 288 2.17 -1.80 -11.42
C VAL A 288 1.59 -1.61 -12.83
N PHE A 289 0.31 -1.89 -13.06
CA PHE A 289 -0.33 -1.70 -14.37
C PHE A 289 -0.31 -0.23 -14.82
N ALA A 290 -0.51 0.72 -13.89
CA ALA A 290 -0.42 2.13 -14.20
C ALA A 290 1.00 2.52 -14.64
N THR A 291 2.01 2.11 -13.87
CA THR A 291 3.42 2.35 -14.20
C THR A 291 3.83 1.64 -15.50
N MET A 292 3.39 0.40 -15.69
CA MET A 292 3.73 -0.42 -16.86
C MET A 292 3.18 0.18 -18.17
N LYS A 293 1.97 0.73 -18.11
CA LYS A 293 1.33 1.40 -19.24
C LYS A 293 2.18 2.58 -19.76
N ASP A 294 2.81 3.32 -18.85
CA ASP A 294 3.61 4.50 -19.21
C ASP A 294 5.06 4.15 -19.52
N ALA A 295 5.66 3.24 -18.76
CA ALA A 295 7.09 2.97 -18.79
C ALA A 295 7.49 1.79 -19.68
N ALA A 296 6.59 0.83 -19.90
CA ALA A 296 6.85 -0.39 -20.66
C ALA A 296 5.62 -0.89 -21.45
N PRO A 297 5.02 -0.06 -22.34
CA PRO A 297 3.76 -0.39 -23.02
C PRO A 297 3.85 -1.63 -23.91
N ASP A 298 5.04 -1.97 -24.41
CA ASP A 298 5.28 -3.12 -25.29
C ASP A 298 5.70 -4.40 -24.54
N LEU A 299 5.69 -4.38 -23.21
CA LEU A 299 6.10 -5.52 -22.42
C LEU A 299 5.07 -6.66 -22.52
N GLU A 300 5.50 -7.79 -23.05
CA GLU A 300 4.69 -9.01 -23.08
C GLU A 300 4.80 -9.75 -21.74
N TYR A 301 3.81 -9.60 -20.90
CA TYR A 301 3.78 -10.21 -19.56
C TYR A 301 2.58 -11.15 -19.38
N GLY A 302 2.64 -11.95 -18.34
CA GLY A 302 1.50 -12.66 -17.78
C GLY A 302 1.52 -12.59 -16.27
N VAL A 303 0.42 -12.97 -15.65
CA VAL A 303 0.24 -13.02 -14.20
C VAL A 303 -0.22 -14.41 -13.78
N THR A 304 0.24 -14.86 -12.62
CA THR A 304 -0.17 -16.13 -12.02
C THR A 304 -0.03 -16.06 -10.50
N TYR A 305 -0.43 -17.13 -9.80
CA TYR A 305 -0.27 -17.25 -8.36
C TYR A 305 1.20 -17.13 -7.94
N ILE A 306 1.42 -16.62 -6.72
CA ILE A 306 2.71 -16.76 -6.04
C ILE A 306 3.02 -18.28 -5.94
N PRO A 307 4.26 -18.70 -6.24
CA PRO A 307 4.65 -20.11 -6.07
C PRO A 307 4.37 -20.59 -4.64
N ALA A 308 3.69 -21.71 -4.52
CA ALA A 308 3.26 -22.24 -3.23
C ALA A 308 3.21 -23.76 -3.25
N PRO A 309 3.50 -24.45 -2.12
CA PRO A 309 3.38 -25.89 -2.01
C PRO A 309 1.90 -26.32 -2.06
N ASP A 310 1.69 -27.57 -2.43
CA ASP A 310 0.39 -28.27 -2.34
C ASP A 310 -0.78 -27.55 -3.04
N GLY A 311 -0.50 -26.70 -4.02
CA GLY A 311 -1.50 -25.93 -4.74
C GLY A 311 -2.20 -24.86 -3.91
N LEU A 312 -1.59 -24.39 -2.82
CA LEU A 312 -2.15 -23.38 -1.92
C LEU A 312 -2.33 -22.04 -2.65
N LYS A 313 -3.54 -21.71 -2.99
CA LYS A 313 -3.90 -20.41 -3.57
C LYS A 313 -3.90 -19.36 -2.47
N THR A 314 -2.96 -18.45 -2.52
CA THR A 314 -2.81 -17.37 -1.53
C THR A 314 -2.32 -16.10 -2.17
N SER A 315 -2.58 -15.00 -1.50
CA SER A 315 -1.99 -13.70 -1.73
C SER A 315 -1.96 -12.96 -0.38
N TRP A 316 -1.40 -11.78 -0.36
CA TRP A 316 -1.62 -10.87 0.74
C TRP A 316 -1.98 -9.49 0.20
N SER A 317 -2.76 -8.77 0.99
CA SER A 317 -3.29 -7.46 0.66
C SER A 317 -2.70 -6.42 1.59
N GLY A 318 -2.43 -5.27 1.05
CA GLY A 318 -2.16 -4.04 1.77
C GLY A 318 -3.10 -2.95 1.30
N GLY A 319 -2.67 -1.72 1.47
CA GLY A 319 -3.33 -0.54 0.95
C GLY A 319 -3.41 0.58 1.95
N TRP A 320 -4.00 1.65 1.50
CA TRP A 320 -4.00 2.92 2.20
C TRP A 320 -5.35 3.23 2.82
N SER A 321 -5.32 4.11 3.78
CA SER A 321 -6.51 4.64 4.46
C SER A 321 -6.33 6.11 4.74
N VAL A 322 -7.44 6.82 4.98
CA VAL A 322 -7.46 8.20 5.39
C VAL A 322 -7.88 8.33 6.84
N VAL A 323 -7.18 9.20 7.56
CA VAL A 323 -7.33 9.42 9.00
C VAL A 323 -7.55 10.89 9.31
N ILE A 324 -8.14 11.16 10.47
CA ILE A 324 -8.16 12.49 11.12
C ILE A 324 -7.17 12.41 12.28
N PRO A 325 -6.05 13.14 12.25
CA PRO A 325 -5.17 13.24 13.40
C PRO A 325 -5.87 13.83 14.62
N GLN A 326 -5.34 13.54 15.80
CA GLN A 326 -5.86 14.09 17.05
C GLN A 326 -5.63 15.60 17.10
N GLY A 327 -6.60 16.36 17.65
CA GLY A 327 -6.48 17.80 17.86
C GLY A 327 -6.90 18.68 16.67
N VAL A 328 -7.41 18.10 15.59
CA VAL A 328 -7.98 18.83 14.45
C VAL A 328 -9.17 19.67 14.90
N LYS A 329 -9.18 20.96 14.54
CA LYS A 329 -10.22 21.92 14.97
C LYS A 329 -11.54 21.76 14.22
N ASN A 330 -11.47 21.59 12.89
CA ASN A 330 -12.64 21.49 12.02
C ASN A 330 -12.98 20.02 11.70
N GLN A 331 -13.19 19.21 12.74
CA GLN A 331 -13.36 17.76 12.60
C GLN A 331 -14.54 17.36 11.70
N ASP A 332 -15.67 18.07 11.75
CA ASP A 332 -16.82 17.74 10.86
C ASP A 332 -16.49 17.99 9.38
N VAL A 333 -15.71 19.02 9.05
CA VAL A 333 -15.27 19.30 7.68
C VAL A 333 -14.21 18.26 7.25
N ALA A 334 -13.26 17.97 8.14
CA ALA A 334 -12.24 16.93 7.92
C ALA A 334 -12.90 15.57 7.68
N TYR A 335 -13.92 15.21 8.45
CA TYR A 335 -14.66 13.97 8.28
C TYR A 335 -15.44 13.92 6.94
N ARG A 336 -16.10 15.01 6.52
CA ARG A 336 -16.74 15.08 5.21
C ARG A 336 -15.76 14.88 4.06
N PHE A 337 -14.57 15.47 4.15
CA PHE A 337 -13.51 15.28 3.17
C PHE A 337 -12.98 13.84 3.22
N LEU A 338 -12.72 13.31 4.40
CA LEU A 338 -12.29 11.93 4.61
C LEU A 338 -13.29 10.93 4.00
N ARG A 339 -14.61 11.09 4.25
CA ARG A 339 -15.69 10.29 3.66
C ARG A 339 -15.75 10.42 2.13
N PHE A 340 -15.44 11.59 1.60
CA PHE A 340 -15.37 11.78 0.15
C PHE A 340 -14.21 11.00 -0.48
N VAL A 341 -13.01 11.08 0.12
CA VAL A 341 -11.82 10.37 -0.38
C VAL A 341 -11.99 8.85 -0.27
N ALA A 342 -12.51 8.35 0.85
CA ALA A 342 -12.76 6.93 1.07
C ALA A 342 -14.08 6.44 0.46
N GLY A 343 -14.90 7.34 -0.08
CA GLY A 343 -16.17 7.05 -0.75
C GLY A 343 -16.00 6.72 -2.24
N GLU A 344 -17.14 6.53 -2.89
CA GLU A 344 -17.22 6.08 -4.29
C GLU A 344 -16.36 6.93 -5.24
N GLN A 345 -16.47 8.25 -5.15
CA GLN A 345 -15.78 9.17 -6.07
C GLN A 345 -14.25 9.15 -5.87
N GLY A 346 -13.77 9.17 -4.62
CA GLY A 346 -12.34 9.12 -4.33
C GLY A 346 -11.72 7.78 -4.72
N GLN A 347 -12.39 6.66 -4.42
CA GLN A 347 -11.91 5.34 -4.80
C GLN A 347 -11.99 5.11 -6.32
N THR A 348 -12.95 5.73 -7.03
CA THR A 348 -12.99 5.71 -8.51
C THR A 348 -11.75 6.40 -9.09
N PHE A 349 -11.32 7.55 -8.54
CA PHE A 349 -10.07 8.19 -8.99
C PHE A 349 -8.86 7.28 -8.75
N LEU A 350 -8.77 6.61 -7.59
CA LEU A 350 -7.69 5.67 -7.31
C LEU A 350 -7.69 4.48 -8.27
N ALA A 351 -8.86 3.94 -8.62
CA ALA A 351 -8.98 2.85 -9.57
C ALA A 351 -8.54 3.28 -10.98
N GLN A 352 -9.00 4.43 -11.44
CA GLN A 352 -8.75 4.92 -12.81
C GLN A 352 -7.32 5.42 -13.02
N GLU A 353 -6.75 6.13 -12.04
CA GLU A 353 -5.42 6.73 -12.17
C GLU A 353 -4.30 5.78 -11.76
N ALA A 354 -4.50 5.04 -10.68
CA ALA A 354 -3.45 4.28 -10.02
C ALA A 354 -3.64 2.76 -10.11
N ALA A 355 -4.57 2.30 -10.91
CA ALA A 355 -4.86 0.87 -11.02
C ALA A 355 -5.17 0.18 -9.68
N SER A 356 -5.63 0.95 -8.70
CA SER A 356 -5.96 0.46 -7.35
C SER A 356 -7.26 -0.33 -7.33
N LEU A 357 -7.32 -1.40 -6.54
CA LEU A 357 -8.59 -2.08 -6.27
C LEU A 357 -9.35 -1.32 -5.17
N PRO A 358 -10.65 -1.04 -5.36
CA PRO A 358 -11.45 -0.38 -4.34
C PRO A 358 -11.72 -1.29 -3.15
N THR A 359 -11.94 -0.66 -1.99
CA THR A 359 -12.39 -1.34 -0.78
C THR A 359 -13.91 -1.34 -0.64
N LEU A 360 -14.61 -0.46 -1.36
CA LEU A 360 -16.06 -0.43 -1.40
C LEU A 360 -16.62 -1.62 -2.17
N LYS A 361 -17.51 -2.38 -1.54
CA LYS A 361 -18.17 -3.55 -2.17
C LYS A 361 -18.95 -3.16 -3.43
N SER A 362 -19.59 -1.97 -3.43
CA SER A 362 -20.30 -1.45 -4.59
C SER A 362 -19.39 -1.31 -5.80
N LEU A 363 -18.21 -0.68 -5.64
CA LEU A 363 -17.28 -0.46 -6.75
C LEU A 363 -16.64 -1.74 -7.27
N LEU A 364 -16.49 -2.77 -6.47
CA LEU A 364 -16.00 -4.08 -6.91
C LEU A 364 -16.96 -4.77 -7.90
N GLN A 365 -18.22 -4.34 -7.95
CA GLN A 365 -19.22 -4.82 -8.93
C GLN A 365 -19.17 -4.08 -10.27
N HIS A 366 -18.48 -2.94 -10.34
CA HIS A 366 -18.35 -2.09 -11.53
C HIS A 366 -17.24 -2.61 -12.45
N LYS A 367 -17.61 -3.60 -13.30
CA LYS A 367 -16.67 -4.25 -14.23
C LYS A 367 -15.98 -3.29 -15.21
N GLU A 368 -16.62 -2.17 -15.52
CA GLU A 368 -16.08 -1.11 -16.37
C GLU A 368 -14.86 -0.38 -15.78
N LEU A 369 -14.64 -0.49 -14.50
CA LEU A 369 -13.43 0.06 -13.83
C LEU A 369 -12.20 -0.83 -14.03
N PHE A 370 -12.41 -2.07 -14.50
CA PHE A 370 -11.36 -3.08 -14.50
C PHE A 370 -11.20 -3.70 -15.89
N GLY A 371 -10.00 -3.57 -16.47
CA GLY A 371 -9.63 -4.34 -17.66
C GLY A 371 -9.55 -5.85 -17.38
N PRO A 372 -9.37 -6.67 -18.41
CA PRO A 372 -9.25 -8.12 -18.28
C PRO A 372 -8.13 -8.56 -17.32
N GLU A 373 -7.06 -7.77 -17.26
CA GLU A 373 -5.89 -8.00 -16.40
C GLU A 373 -6.21 -7.98 -14.91
N TYR A 374 -7.26 -7.26 -14.50
CA TYR A 374 -7.68 -7.20 -13.11
C TYR A 374 -8.49 -8.41 -12.64
N GLN A 375 -9.08 -9.15 -13.57
CA GLN A 375 -9.99 -10.26 -13.22
C GLN A 375 -9.30 -11.28 -12.30
N PHE A 376 -8.03 -11.58 -12.57
CA PHE A 376 -7.26 -12.49 -11.74
C PHE A 376 -7.07 -11.94 -10.31
N PHE A 377 -6.73 -10.65 -10.17
CA PHE A 377 -6.56 -10.01 -8.86
C PHE A 377 -7.85 -10.00 -8.04
N LEU A 378 -8.99 -9.75 -8.68
CA LEU A 378 -10.30 -9.79 -8.01
C LEU A 378 -10.61 -11.19 -7.45
N THR A 379 -10.18 -12.26 -8.14
CA THR A 379 -10.33 -13.65 -7.64
C THR A 379 -9.47 -13.95 -6.43
N LEU A 380 -8.41 -13.18 -6.20
CA LEU A 380 -7.49 -13.35 -5.07
C LEU A 380 -7.93 -12.64 -3.79
N LEU A 381 -8.78 -11.62 -3.88
CA LEU A 381 -9.21 -10.86 -2.69
C LEU A 381 -9.79 -11.75 -1.58
N PRO A 382 -10.63 -12.78 -1.86
CA PRO A 382 -11.17 -13.66 -0.82
C PRO A 382 -10.12 -14.54 -0.12
N VAL A 383 -8.98 -14.81 -0.78
CA VAL A 383 -7.90 -15.66 -0.23
C VAL A 383 -6.70 -14.84 0.23
N SER A 384 -6.73 -13.53 0.02
CA SER A 384 -5.66 -12.63 0.47
C SER A 384 -5.64 -12.51 1.99
N LYS A 385 -4.44 -12.50 2.54
CA LYS A 385 -4.19 -12.26 3.97
C LYS A 385 -3.76 -10.81 4.18
N SER A 386 -4.17 -10.21 5.27
CA SER A 386 -3.68 -8.89 5.69
C SER A 386 -2.54 -9.03 6.69
N ARG A 387 -1.68 -8.05 6.74
CA ARG A 387 -0.75 -7.92 7.87
C ARG A 387 -1.55 -7.75 9.15
N PRO A 388 -1.20 -8.40 10.27
CA PRO A 388 -1.95 -8.26 11.51
C PRO A 388 -2.00 -6.78 11.94
N PRO A 389 -3.17 -6.16 12.17
CA PRO A 389 -3.30 -4.79 12.62
C PRO A 389 -2.99 -4.67 14.11
N LEU A 390 -1.71 -4.65 14.46
CA LEU A 390 -1.25 -4.69 15.84
C LEU A 390 -0.82 -3.31 16.36
N PRO A 391 -0.98 -3.05 17.67
CA PRO A 391 -0.42 -1.86 18.31
C PRO A 391 1.10 -1.74 18.18
N VAL A 392 1.77 -2.84 17.87
CA VAL A 392 3.22 -2.96 17.63
C VAL A 392 3.55 -3.23 16.15
N GLY A 393 2.61 -2.99 15.23
CA GLY A 393 2.70 -3.42 13.84
C GLY A 393 3.95 -2.93 13.11
N ALA A 394 4.35 -1.67 13.28
CA ALA A 394 5.56 -1.13 12.66
C ALA A 394 6.83 -1.79 13.22
N LEU A 395 6.94 -1.96 14.55
CA LEU A 395 8.05 -2.67 15.16
C LEU A 395 8.15 -4.11 14.62
N TYR A 396 7.01 -4.79 14.54
CA TYR A 396 6.98 -6.17 14.03
C TYR A 396 7.44 -6.26 12.58
N TRP A 397 6.98 -5.34 11.74
CA TRP A 397 7.43 -5.21 10.34
C TRP A 397 8.95 -5.01 10.27
N ASP A 398 9.49 -4.06 11.01
CA ASP A 398 10.91 -3.73 10.96
C ASP A 398 11.76 -4.92 11.44
N LYS A 399 11.32 -5.64 12.49
CA LYS A 399 12.02 -6.83 13.00
C LYS A 399 11.94 -8.03 12.03
N LEU A 400 10.82 -8.23 11.35
CA LEU A 400 10.72 -9.24 10.28
C LEU A 400 11.65 -8.91 9.11
N LYS A 401 11.81 -7.62 8.77
CA LYS A 401 12.74 -7.18 7.73
C LYS A 401 14.20 -7.41 8.14
N GLU A 402 14.59 -7.08 9.38
CA GLU A 402 15.92 -7.38 9.90
C GLU A 402 16.22 -8.90 9.84
N ALA A 403 15.26 -9.74 10.23
CA ALA A 403 15.36 -11.19 10.13
C ALA A 403 15.51 -11.67 8.67
N GLU A 404 14.75 -11.08 7.74
CA GLU A 404 14.85 -11.37 6.31
C GLU A 404 16.24 -11.04 5.77
N GLU A 405 16.77 -9.85 6.09
CA GLU A 405 18.12 -9.44 5.68
C GLU A 405 19.20 -10.40 6.20
N ALA A 406 19.11 -10.85 7.45
CA ALA A 406 20.04 -11.82 8.03
C ALA A 406 19.96 -13.21 7.35
N VAL A 407 18.74 -13.64 7.00
CA VAL A 407 18.47 -14.92 6.31
C VAL A 407 18.99 -14.87 4.87
N ILE A 408 18.74 -13.81 4.13
CA ILE A 408 19.21 -13.61 2.75
C ILE A 408 20.75 -13.55 2.69
N ALA A 409 21.37 -12.89 3.67
CA ALA A 409 22.83 -12.85 3.80
C ALA A 409 23.44 -14.20 4.24
N ASN A 410 22.60 -15.19 4.55
CA ASN A 410 23.01 -16.48 5.16
C ASN A 410 23.84 -16.34 6.44
N SER A 411 23.63 -15.22 7.17
CA SER A 411 24.32 -14.94 8.43
C SER A 411 23.63 -15.57 9.64
N GLN A 412 22.32 -15.86 9.54
CA GLN A 412 21.52 -16.57 10.54
C GLN A 412 20.61 -17.61 9.88
N THR A 413 20.29 -18.68 10.64
CA THR A 413 19.22 -19.59 10.21
C THR A 413 17.85 -18.93 10.37
N PRO A 414 16.84 -19.34 9.56
CA PRO A 414 15.47 -18.83 9.68
C PRO A 414 14.90 -18.94 11.09
N GLU A 415 15.08 -20.07 11.76
CA GLU A 415 14.61 -20.30 13.11
C GLU A 415 15.23 -19.32 14.13
N ALA A 416 16.56 -19.10 14.03
CA ALA A 416 17.27 -18.20 14.94
C ALA A 416 16.81 -16.74 14.71
N ALA A 417 16.76 -16.30 13.46
CA ALA A 417 16.34 -14.94 13.11
C ALA A 417 14.89 -14.66 13.52
N LEU A 418 13.97 -15.58 13.24
CA LEU A 418 12.54 -15.42 13.57
C LEU A 418 12.29 -15.55 15.10
N LYS A 419 13.09 -16.35 15.81
CA LYS A 419 13.03 -16.38 17.27
C LYS A 419 13.38 -15.03 17.87
N MET A 420 14.41 -14.35 17.37
CA MET A 420 14.77 -13.00 17.82
C MET A 420 13.60 -12.02 17.63
N VAL A 421 12.87 -12.12 16.50
CA VAL A 421 11.68 -11.30 16.27
C VAL A 421 10.64 -11.52 17.38
N VAL A 422 10.35 -12.77 17.74
CA VAL A 422 9.42 -13.08 18.83
C VAL A 422 9.91 -12.52 20.16
N ASP A 423 11.18 -12.76 20.49
CA ASP A 423 11.78 -12.33 21.76
C ASP A 423 11.76 -10.79 21.94
N GLU A 424 11.84 -10.02 20.84
CA GLU A 424 11.84 -8.56 20.89
C GLU A 424 10.43 -7.96 20.82
N VAL A 425 9.53 -8.55 20.02
CA VAL A 425 8.22 -7.98 19.75
C VAL A 425 7.16 -8.40 20.77
N GLN A 426 7.19 -9.68 21.24
CA GLN A 426 6.18 -10.18 22.17
C GLN A 426 6.09 -9.38 23.47
N PRO A 427 7.20 -8.99 24.14
CA PRO A 427 7.13 -8.19 25.37
C PRO A 427 6.46 -6.83 25.17
N GLN A 428 6.57 -6.25 23.97
CA GLN A 428 5.87 -5.00 23.62
C GLN A 428 4.40 -5.26 23.36
N MET A 429 4.08 -6.38 22.70
CA MET A 429 2.69 -6.78 22.45
C MET A 429 1.93 -7.10 23.74
N ASP A 430 2.58 -7.75 24.71
CA ASP A 430 1.98 -8.14 25.99
C ASP A 430 1.39 -6.94 26.78
N GLN A 431 1.88 -5.71 26.53
CA GLN A 431 1.35 -4.49 27.13
C GLN A 431 -0.10 -4.18 26.66
N PHE A 432 -0.51 -4.73 25.52
CA PHE A 432 -1.83 -4.52 24.90
C PHE A 432 -2.73 -5.76 25.02
N CYS A 433 -2.20 -6.88 25.48
CA CYS A 433 -2.95 -8.12 25.71
C CYS A 433 -3.66 -8.03 27.08
N LYS A 434 -4.98 -7.93 27.05
CA LYS A 434 -5.82 -7.92 28.28
C LYS A 434 -6.82 -9.07 28.25
#